data_8d27a536c4a6088de6695c54717ab6f6
#
_entry.id   8d27a536c4a6088de6695c54717ab6f6
#
_cell.length_a   1.000
_cell.length_b   1.000
_cell.length_c   1.000
_cell.angle_alpha   90.00
_cell.angle_beta   90.00
_cell.angle_gamma   90.00
#
_symmetry.space_group_name_H-M   'P 1'
#
loop_
_entity.id
_entity.type
_entity.pdbx_description
1 polymer ?
#
loop_
_entity_poly.entity_id
_entity_poly.type
_entity_poly.pdbx_seq_one_letter_code
_entity_poly.pdbx_strand_id
1 'polypeptide(L)'
;MTKESDIQIACNQYLNDLAKTYYFRHFHVPNEGKRTIGYHIKMKNMGLKAGCPDIIVEYPQGKILYIELKTPIGRLSDKQKLWAIQSKGLGTPHFIVFGEVTECLAKIKVIIETNIPMRC
;
A
#
# COMPACT_ATOMS: atom_id res chain seq x y z
N MET A 1 17.14 -8.99 -10.34
CA MET A 1 15.79 -9.22 -9.78
C MET A 1 15.35 -8.03 -8.96
N THR A 2 14.15 -7.54 -9.22
CA THR A 2 13.60 -6.37 -8.52
C THR A 2 13.19 -6.76 -7.10
N LYS A 3 13.62 -5.97 -6.13
CA LYS A 3 13.24 -6.17 -4.73
C LYS A 3 11.97 -5.39 -4.42
N GLU A 4 11.18 -5.89 -3.48
CA GLU A 4 9.96 -5.21 -3.05
C GLU A 4 10.25 -3.81 -2.52
N SER A 5 11.39 -3.62 -1.83
CA SER A 5 11.81 -2.31 -1.34
C SER A 5 12.07 -1.31 -2.47
N ASP A 6 12.60 -1.79 -3.61
CA ASP A 6 12.85 -0.92 -4.77
C ASP A 6 11.53 -0.43 -5.36
N ILE A 7 10.54 -1.33 -5.43
CA ILE A 7 9.18 -0.99 -5.89
C ILE A 7 8.58 0.03 -4.93
N GLN A 8 8.70 -0.19 -3.63
CA GLN A 8 8.17 0.71 -2.61
C GLN A 8 8.74 2.12 -2.74
N ILE A 9 10.06 2.23 -2.92
CA ILE A 9 10.72 3.54 -3.07
C ILE A 9 10.21 4.25 -4.32
N ALA A 10 10.18 3.55 -5.45
CA ALA A 10 9.72 4.13 -6.72
C ALA A 10 8.26 4.57 -6.64
N CYS A 11 7.41 3.76 -6.01
CA CYS A 11 5.99 4.07 -5.85
C CYS A 11 5.79 5.28 -4.94
N ASN A 12 6.59 5.39 -3.87
CA ASN A 12 6.52 6.53 -2.98
C ASN A 12 6.83 7.83 -3.72
N GLN A 13 7.89 7.84 -4.52
CA GLN A 13 8.27 9.01 -5.31
C GLN A 13 7.18 9.38 -6.31
N TYR A 14 6.62 8.38 -6.98
CA TYR A 14 5.57 8.59 -7.97
C TYR A 14 4.28 9.12 -7.34
N LEU A 15 3.91 8.58 -6.17
CA LEU A 15 2.74 9.07 -5.45
C LEU A 15 2.93 10.53 -5.00
N ASN A 16 4.15 10.90 -4.60
CA ASN A 16 4.45 12.30 -4.28
C ASN A 16 4.23 13.20 -5.51
N ASP A 17 4.59 12.73 -6.69
CA ASP A 17 4.36 13.49 -7.92
C ASP A 17 2.87 13.58 -8.25
N LEU A 18 2.15 12.47 -8.15
CA LEU A 18 0.71 12.44 -8.41
C LEU A 18 -0.06 13.33 -7.43
N ALA A 19 0.41 13.44 -6.20
CA ALA A 19 -0.24 14.28 -5.18
C ALA A 19 -0.18 15.77 -5.50
N LYS A 20 0.64 16.17 -6.46
CA LYS A 20 0.64 17.56 -6.94
C LYS A 20 -0.57 17.87 -7.80
N THR A 21 -1.11 16.86 -8.47
CA THR A 21 -2.26 16.98 -9.37
C THR A 21 -3.56 16.51 -8.74
N TYR A 22 -3.51 15.42 -8.00
CA TYR A 22 -4.69 14.80 -7.37
C TYR A 22 -4.68 15.09 -5.88
N TYR A 23 -5.86 15.24 -5.30
CA TYR A 23 -5.98 15.67 -3.91
C TYR A 23 -5.97 14.45 -2.96
N PHE A 24 -4.78 14.07 -2.49
CA PHE A 24 -4.61 13.00 -1.51
C PHE A 24 -3.30 13.16 -0.75
N ARG A 25 -3.20 12.43 0.34
CA ARG A 25 -1.93 12.20 1.02
C ARG A 25 -1.75 10.69 1.21
N HIS A 26 -0.53 10.25 1.35
CA HIS A 26 -0.22 8.84 1.46
C HIS A 26 0.90 8.61 2.45
N PHE A 27 0.96 7.40 2.98
CA PHE A 27 2.06 7.02 3.86
C PHE A 27 2.25 5.51 3.82
N HIS A 28 3.49 5.10 4.11
CA HIS A 28 3.89 3.71 4.18
C HIS A 28 3.72 3.19 5.60
N VAL A 29 3.22 1.97 5.73
CA VAL A 29 3.13 1.28 7.02
C VAL A 29 4.30 0.29 7.07
N PRO A 30 5.30 0.51 7.91
CA PRO A 30 6.41 -0.42 8.02
C PRO A 30 5.90 -1.74 8.59
N ASN A 31 6.29 -2.80 7.95
CA ASN A 31 5.66 -4.08 8.19
C ASN A 31 6.69 -5.19 8.11
N GLU A 32 7.81 -4.92 8.58
CA GLU A 32 8.67 -5.74 8.48
C GLU A 32 9.60 -6.01 8.98
N GLY A 33 10.12 -6.77 8.97
CA GLY A 33 10.97 -7.55 8.32
C GLY A 33 11.84 -8.32 9.24
N LYS A 34 13.14 -8.33 8.98
CA LYS A 34 14.10 -9.14 9.71
C LYS A 34 14.50 -8.46 11.02
N ARG A 35 13.63 -8.53 12.00
CA ARG A 35 13.88 -7.97 13.33
C ARG A 35 13.84 -9.09 14.36
N THR A 36 14.27 -8.80 15.58
CA THR A 36 14.23 -9.77 16.66
C THR A 36 12.79 -10.13 17.03
N ILE A 37 12.63 -11.30 17.64
CA ILE A 37 11.32 -11.72 18.15
C ILE A 37 10.78 -10.70 19.14
N GLY A 38 11.65 -10.17 20.02
CA GLY A 38 11.25 -9.15 20.98
C GLY A 38 10.71 -7.88 20.32
N TYR A 39 11.33 -7.45 19.22
CA TYR A 39 10.86 -6.32 18.44
C TYR A 39 9.45 -6.56 17.89
N HIS A 40 9.23 -7.74 17.30
CA HIS A 40 7.93 -8.09 16.72
C HIS A 40 6.83 -8.13 17.78
N ILE A 41 7.14 -8.71 18.95
CA ILE A 41 6.19 -8.77 20.07
C ILE A 41 5.84 -7.35 20.52
N LYS A 42 6.84 -6.49 20.68
CA LYS A 42 6.63 -5.10 21.07
C LYS A 42 5.75 -4.36 20.08
N MET A 43 6.05 -4.48 18.78
CA MET A 43 5.28 -3.82 17.74
C MET A 43 3.83 -4.30 17.73
N LYS A 44 3.62 -5.61 17.87
CA LYS A 44 2.29 -6.19 17.94
C LYS A 44 1.51 -5.65 19.14
N ASN A 45 2.16 -5.58 20.30
CA ASN A 45 1.54 -5.07 21.51
C ASN A 45 1.20 -3.58 21.39
N MET A 46 1.96 -2.84 20.59
CA MET A 46 1.69 -1.43 20.31
C MET A 46 0.62 -1.22 19.25
N GLY A 47 0.09 -2.30 18.68
CA GLY A 47 -1.02 -2.20 17.74
C GLY A 47 -0.67 -2.47 16.29
N LEU A 48 0.58 -2.82 15.98
CA LEU A 48 0.92 -3.19 14.60
C LEU A 48 0.23 -4.50 14.24
N LYS A 49 -0.46 -4.51 13.10
CA LYS A 49 -1.21 -5.67 12.64
C LYS A 49 -0.49 -6.34 11.48
N ALA A 50 -0.36 -7.66 11.57
CA ALA A 50 0.18 -8.45 10.47
C ALA A 50 -0.78 -8.38 9.28
N GLY A 51 -0.22 -8.29 8.07
CA GLY A 51 -1.02 -8.24 6.83
C GLY A 51 -1.50 -6.86 6.45
N CYS A 52 -1.17 -5.84 7.25
CA CYS A 52 -1.51 -4.46 6.91
C CYS A 52 -0.89 -4.07 5.56
N PRO A 53 -1.62 -3.37 4.69
CA PRO A 53 -1.09 -2.96 3.38
C PRO A 53 0.14 -2.06 3.49
N ASP A 54 0.95 -2.05 2.43
CA ASP A 54 2.17 -1.25 2.39
C ASP A 54 1.90 0.24 2.41
N ILE A 55 0.84 0.69 1.72
CA ILE A 55 0.53 2.10 1.52
C ILE A 55 -0.93 2.37 1.84
N ILE A 56 -1.14 3.43 2.59
CA ILE A 56 -2.49 3.96 2.83
C ILE A 56 -2.59 5.29 2.12
N VAL A 57 -3.65 5.46 1.33
CA VAL A 57 -3.95 6.69 0.60
C VAL A 57 -5.23 7.27 1.19
N GLU A 58 -5.15 8.51 1.63
CA GLU A 58 -6.27 9.23 2.21
C GLU A 58 -6.69 10.36 1.27
N TYR A 59 -7.99 10.46 0.95
CA TYR A 59 -8.49 11.42 -0.02
C TYR A 59 -9.82 12.02 0.44
N PRO A 60 -10.37 13.00 -0.31
CA PRO A 60 -11.46 13.81 0.21
C PRO A 60 -12.66 13.06 0.76
N GLN A 61 -13.32 13.66 1.73
CA GLN A 61 -14.48 13.14 2.47
C GLN A 61 -14.13 12.02 3.44
N GLY A 62 -12.85 12.02 3.90
CA GLY A 62 -12.40 11.04 4.87
C GLY A 62 -12.26 9.64 4.30
N LYS A 63 -12.14 9.53 2.99
CA LYS A 63 -12.01 8.22 2.33
C LYS A 63 -10.57 7.74 2.35
N ILE A 64 -10.39 6.43 2.41
CA ILE A 64 -9.07 5.80 2.30
C ILE A 64 -9.13 4.65 1.32
N LEU A 65 -7.96 4.33 0.75
CA LEU A 65 -7.77 3.10 0.02
C LEU A 65 -6.41 2.50 0.38
N TYR A 66 -6.27 1.21 0.18
CA TYR A 66 -5.05 0.47 0.50
C TYR A 66 -4.37 -0.01 -0.77
N ILE A 67 -3.05 0.04 -0.77
CA ILE A 67 -2.24 -0.52 -1.85
C ILE A 67 -1.22 -1.49 -1.25
N GLU A 68 -1.25 -2.72 -1.71
CA GLU A 68 -0.29 -3.76 -1.37
C GLU A 68 0.61 -3.99 -2.58
N LEU A 69 1.93 -3.89 -2.40
CA LEU A 69 2.90 -4.04 -3.48
C LEU A 69 3.53 -5.41 -3.45
N LYS A 70 3.63 -6.03 -4.62
CA LYS A 70 4.27 -7.34 -4.77
C LYS A 70 5.16 -7.35 -6.03
N THR A 71 6.31 -8.03 -5.93
CA THR A 71 7.12 -8.34 -7.10
C THR A 71 6.34 -9.28 -8.03
N PRO A 72 6.78 -9.47 -9.29
CA PRO A 72 6.07 -10.37 -10.21
C PRO A 72 5.88 -11.79 -9.69
N ILE A 73 6.80 -12.25 -8.86
CA ILE A 73 6.75 -13.61 -8.31
C ILE A 73 6.32 -13.63 -6.84
N GLY A 74 5.97 -12.46 -6.29
CA GLY A 74 5.55 -12.36 -4.90
C GLY A 74 4.20 -13.01 -4.66
N ARG A 75 3.96 -13.40 -3.41
CA ARG A 75 2.71 -14.02 -3.00
C ARG A 75 2.16 -13.33 -1.77
N LEU A 76 0.84 -13.28 -1.67
CA LEU A 76 0.20 -12.78 -0.47
C LEU A 76 0.32 -13.82 0.64
N SER A 77 0.64 -13.36 1.85
CA SER A 77 0.54 -14.18 3.05
C SER A 77 -0.92 -14.40 3.40
N ASP A 78 -1.19 -15.36 4.28
CA ASP A 78 -2.57 -15.59 4.75
C ASP A 78 -3.11 -14.35 5.47
N LYS A 79 -2.26 -13.65 6.21
CA LYS A 79 -2.66 -12.42 6.91
C LYS A 79 -3.02 -11.31 5.92
N GLN A 80 -2.26 -11.19 4.82
CA GLN A 80 -2.56 -10.21 3.77
C GLN A 80 -3.88 -10.54 3.06
N LYS A 81 -4.14 -11.81 2.80
CA LYS A 81 -5.41 -12.26 2.21
C LYS A 81 -6.59 -11.94 3.13
N LEU A 82 -6.41 -12.19 4.42
CA LEU A 82 -7.44 -11.89 5.41
C LEU A 82 -7.72 -10.38 5.46
N TRP A 83 -6.69 -9.56 5.42
CA TRP A 83 -6.85 -8.10 5.40
C TRP A 83 -7.69 -7.66 4.19
N ALA A 84 -7.40 -8.23 3.01
CA ALA A 84 -8.14 -7.91 1.79
C ALA A 84 -9.62 -8.28 1.91
N ILE A 85 -9.92 -9.45 2.49
CA ILE A 85 -11.29 -9.91 2.72
C ILE A 85 -12.02 -8.97 3.68
N GLN A 86 -11.37 -8.62 4.77
CA GLN A 86 -11.95 -7.72 5.77
C GLN A 86 -12.17 -6.31 5.21
N SER A 87 -11.23 -5.82 4.40
CA SER A 87 -11.37 -4.52 3.76
C SER A 87 -12.61 -4.48 2.86
N LYS A 88 -12.85 -5.55 2.11
CA LYS A 88 -14.04 -5.65 1.28
C LYS A 88 -15.31 -5.58 2.12
N GLY A 89 -15.34 -6.29 3.23
CA GLY A 89 -16.47 -6.25 4.16
C GLY A 89 -16.72 -4.88 4.77
N LEU A 90 -15.65 -4.11 4.98
CA LEU A 90 -15.73 -2.76 5.52
C LEU A 90 -16.01 -1.70 4.44
N GLY A 91 -15.98 -2.09 3.17
CA GLY A 91 -16.17 -1.15 2.07
C GLY A 91 -14.95 -0.33 1.73
N THR A 92 -13.77 -0.71 2.21
CA THR A 92 -12.52 0.01 1.92
C THR A 92 -11.88 -0.59 0.67
N PRO A 93 -11.63 0.22 -0.39
CA PRO A 93 -10.93 -0.27 -1.56
C PRO A 93 -9.53 -0.79 -1.19
N HIS A 94 -9.19 -1.94 -1.72
CA HIS A 94 -7.91 -2.59 -1.47
C HIS A 94 -7.36 -3.09 -2.79
N PHE A 95 -6.19 -2.62 -3.16
CA PHE A 95 -5.56 -2.94 -4.43
C PHE A 95 -4.25 -3.69 -4.21
N ILE A 96 -4.10 -4.81 -4.88
CA ILE A 96 -2.87 -5.57 -4.87
C ILE A 96 -2.18 -5.33 -6.20
N VAL A 97 -0.98 -4.75 -6.16
CA VAL A 97 -0.25 -4.31 -7.33
C VAL A 97 0.98 -5.18 -7.51
N PHE A 98 0.92 -6.06 -8.50
CA PHE A 98 2.03 -6.96 -8.86
C PHE A 98 2.78 -6.39 -10.06
N GLY A 99 4.07 -6.60 -10.11
CA GLY A 99 4.85 -6.33 -11.30
C GLY A 99 6.22 -5.77 -11.03
N GLU A 100 6.95 -5.51 -12.11
CA GLU A 100 8.17 -4.73 -12.06
C GLU A 100 7.82 -3.26 -11.80
N VAL A 101 8.82 -2.44 -11.55
CA VAL A 101 8.60 -1.02 -11.19
C VAL A 101 7.67 -0.32 -12.18
N THR A 102 7.95 -0.39 -13.47
CA THR A 102 7.15 0.32 -14.48
C THR A 102 5.70 -0.14 -14.50
N GLU A 103 5.46 -1.43 -14.33
CA GLU A 103 4.10 -1.98 -14.27
C GLU A 103 3.36 -1.49 -13.03
N CYS A 104 4.05 -1.48 -11.89
CA CYS A 104 3.46 -1.01 -10.63
C CYS A 104 3.08 0.47 -10.73
N LEU A 105 3.96 1.31 -11.29
CA LEU A 105 3.67 2.73 -11.46
C LEU A 105 2.47 2.96 -12.36
N ALA A 106 2.37 2.21 -13.47
CA ALA A 106 1.23 2.32 -14.37
C ALA A 106 -0.09 1.95 -13.67
N LYS A 107 -0.07 0.89 -12.88
CA LYS A 107 -1.26 0.45 -12.13
C LYS A 107 -1.65 1.45 -11.05
N ILE A 108 -0.67 2.03 -10.35
CA ILE A 108 -0.91 3.06 -9.34
C ILE A 108 -1.54 4.30 -9.98
N LYS A 109 -1.06 4.71 -11.14
CA LYS A 109 -1.63 5.85 -11.85
C LYS A 109 -3.12 5.64 -12.12
N VAL A 110 -3.50 4.46 -12.60
CA VAL A 110 -4.90 4.12 -12.87
C VAL A 110 -5.72 4.16 -11.58
N ILE A 111 -5.20 3.62 -10.49
CA ILE A 111 -5.88 3.61 -9.19
C ILE A 111 -6.17 5.05 -8.74
N ILE A 112 -5.17 5.91 -8.78
CA ILE A 112 -5.31 7.31 -8.34
C ILE A 112 -6.29 8.06 -9.24
N GLU A 113 -6.13 7.96 -10.56
CA GLU A 113 -6.99 8.67 -11.51
C GLU A 113 -8.45 8.22 -11.42
N THR A 114 -8.67 6.94 -11.13
CA THR A 114 -10.03 6.38 -11.05
C THR A 114 -10.76 6.76 -9.77
N ASN A 115 -10.04 6.91 -8.67
CA ASN A 115 -10.65 7.04 -7.35
C ASN A 115 -10.58 8.44 -6.76
N ILE A 116 -9.66 9.29 -7.20
CA ILE A 116 -9.32 10.53 -6.50
C ILE A 116 -9.51 11.74 -7.41
N PRO A 117 -10.18 12.80 -6.91
CA PRO A 117 -10.37 14.00 -7.72
C PRO A 117 -9.08 14.79 -7.87
N MET A 118 -9.01 15.55 -8.95
CA MET A 118 -7.92 16.50 -9.16
C MET A 118 -8.04 17.65 -8.17
N ARG A 119 -6.90 18.27 -7.87
CA ARG A 119 -6.91 19.50 -7.07
C ARG A 119 -7.58 20.61 -7.85
N CYS A 120 -8.27 21.45 -7.13
CA CYS A 120 -8.90 22.64 -7.74
C CYS A 120 -7.91 23.77 -7.93
#